data_715a204c96a96e461c79375f3719711d
#
_entry.id   715a204c96a96e461c79375f3719711d
#
_cell.length_a   1.000
_cell.length_b   1.000
_cell.length_c   1.000
_cell.angle_alpha   90.00
_cell.angle_beta   90.00
_cell.angle_gamma   90.00
#
_symmetry.space_group_name_H-M   'P 1'
#
loop_
_entity.id
_entity.type
_entity.pdbx_description
1 polymer ?
#
loop_
_entity_poly.entity_id
_entity_poly.type
_entity_poly.pdbx_seq_one_letter_code
_entity_poly.pdbx_strand_id
1 'polypeptide(L)'
;FVLGSIKDPQFGPCVMFGLGGVFTEALQDVSFRVAPITSIDAYEMMDELRTKKLLGPFRGSPAVDKEMLARALVGLSELINTYEEIAEIDINPIIINGDKPVAVDALVILKQ
;
A
#
# COMPACT_ATOMS: atom_id res chain seq x y z
N PHE A 1 6.91 4.67 2.75
CA PHE A 1 6.05 3.52 2.44
C PHE A 1 5.63 3.52 0.99
N VAL A 2 5.18 2.38 0.51
CA VAL A 2 4.67 2.20 -0.85
C VAL A 2 3.32 1.48 -0.80
N LEU A 3 2.38 1.96 -1.61
CA LEU A 3 1.13 1.29 -1.87
C LEU A 3 1.08 0.96 -3.35
N GLY A 4 0.60 -0.22 -3.69
CA GLY A 4 0.48 -0.61 -5.08
C GLY A 4 -0.63 -1.60 -5.34
N SER A 5 -0.99 -1.72 -6.60
CA SER A 5 -1.90 -2.76 -7.05
C SER A 5 -1.47 -3.22 -8.44
N ILE A 6 -1.62 -4.50 -8.70
CA ILE A 6 -1.26 -5.09 -9.99
C ILE A 6 -2.28 -6.16 -10.35
N LYS A 7 -2.32 -6.51 -11.63
CA LYS A 7 -3.02 -7.70 -12.09
C LYS A 7 -2.01 -8.81 -12.28
N ASP A 8 -1.99 -9.70 -11.30
CA ASP A 8 -1.07 -10.83 -11.30
C ASP A 8 -1.57 -11.90 -12.28
N PRO A 9 -0.68 -12.48 -13.11
CA PRO A 9 -1.09 -13.50 -14.08
C PRO A 9 -1.73 -14.72 -13.45
N GLN A 10 -1.37 -15.04 -12.20
CA GLN A 10 -1.83 -16.22 -11.50
C GLN A 10 -3.02 -15.94 -10.59
N PHE A 11 -2.96 -14.85 -9.81
CA PHE A 11 -3.94 -14.55 -8.76
C PHE A 11 -4.95 -13.46 -9.14
N GLY A 12 -4.75 -12.79 -10.27
CA GLY A 12 -5.60 -11.69 -10.68
C GLY A 12 -5.27 -10.40 -9.97
N PRO A 13 -6.26 -9.51 -9.75
CA PRO A 13 -6.00 -8.24 -9.10
C PRO A 13 -5.50 -8.41 -7.66
N CYS A 14 -4.41 -7.71 -7.33
CA CYS A 14 -3.80 -7.77 -6.00
C CYS A 14 -3.43 -6.37 -5.54
N VAL A 15 -3.37 -6.19 -4.22
CA VAL A 15 -2.86 -4.96 -3.61
C VAL A 15 -1.65 -5.27 -2.75
N MET A 16 -0.78 -4.27 -2.60
CA MET A 16 0.46 -4.38 -1.87
C MET A 16 0.65 -3.16 -0.97
N PHE A 17 1.18 -3.40 0.22
CA PHE A 17 1.64 -2.36 1.13
C PHE A 17 3.00 -2.73 1.67
N GLY A 18 3.92 -1.79 1.71
CA GLY A 18 5.25 -2.09 2.22
C GLY A 18 6.09 -0.88 2.54
N LEU A 19 7.31 -1.17 3.01
CA LEU A 19 8.32 -0.17 3.23
C LEU A 19 8.90 0.23 1.87
N GLY A 20 8.86 1.53 1.56
CA GLY A 20 9.38 2.05 0.31
C GLY A 20 10.87 2.32 0.36
N GLY A 21 11.41 2.80 -0.76
CA GLY A 21 12.78 3.20 -0.89
C GLY A 21 13.71 2.10 -1.40
N VAL A 22 15.01 2.39 -1.40
CA VAL A 22 16.02 1.52 -2.00
C VAL A 22 16.21 0.19 -1.27
N PHE A 23 15.71 0.10 -0.04
CA PHE A 23 15.86 -1.11 0.77
C PHE A 23 14.67 -2.07 0.65
N THR A 24 13.64 -1.71 -0.09
CA THR A 24 12.42 -2.52 -0.20
C THR A 24 12.72 -3.94 -0.67
N GLU A 25 13.50 -4.08 -1.72
CA GLU A 25 13.86 -5.39 -2.27
C GLU A 25 14.72 -6.21 -1.30
N ALA A 26 15.70 -5.56 -0.68
CA ALA A 26 16.61 -6.23 0.24
C ALA A 26 15.89 -6.70 1.50
N LEU A 27 15.00 -5.87 2.05
CA LEU A 27 14.27 -6.20 3.27
C LEU A 27 13.04 -7.04 2.99
N GLN A 28 12.46 -6.94 1.80
CA GLN A 28 11.23 -7.62 1.41
C GLN A 28 10.12 -7.45 2.44
N ASP A 29 10.02 -6.23 2.98
CA ASP A 29 9.04 -5.91 4.01
C ASP A 29 7.77 -5.41 3.35
N VAL A 30 7.01 -6.34 2.78
CA VAL A 30 5.78 -6.05 2.06
C VAL A 30 4.72 -7.07 2.42
N SER A 31 3.46 -6.66 2.29
CA SER A 31 2.32 -7.56 2.43
C SER A 31 1.45 -7.47 1.19
N PHE A 32 0.79 -8.57 0.85
CA PHE A 32 -0.06 -8.70 -0.34
C PHE A 32 -1.41 -9.26 0.04
N ARG A 33 -2.42 -8.87 -0.75
CA ARG A 33 -3.76 -9.49 -0.69
C ARG A 33 -4.36 -9.51 -2.08
N VAL A 34 -5.16 -10.52 -2.34
CA VAL A 34 -5.97 -10.56 -3.57
C VAL A 34 -7.14 -9.59 -3.42
N ALA A 35 -7.36 -8.75 -4.42
CA ALA A 35 -8.45 -7.77 -4.41
C ALA A 35 -9.80 -8.44 -4.75
N PRO A 36 -10.92 -7.93 -4.28
CA PRO A 36 -11.06 -6.75 -3.41
C PRO A 36 -10.76 -7.08 -1.95
N ILE A 37 -10.36 -6.06 -1.19
CA ILE A 37 -10.09 -6.24 0.24
C ILE A 37 -11.05 -5.39 1.08
N THR A 38 -11.18 -5.79 2.35
CA THR A 38 -11.93 -5.03 3.35
C THR A 38 -10.97 -4.16 4.17
N SER A 39 -11.52 -3.27 4.99
CA SER A 39 -10.69 -2.48 5.92
C SER A 39 -9.95 -3.38 6.92
N ILE A 40 -10.57 -4.50 7.33
CA ILE A 40 -9.92 -5.46 8.21
C ILE A 40 -8.66 -6.01 7.55
N ASP A 41 -8.76 -6.42 6.28
CA ASP A 41 -7.61 -6.90 5.51
C ASP A 41 -6.51 -5.84 5.46
N ALA A 42 -6.88 -4.57 5.25
CA ALA A 42 -5.91 -3.49 5.18
C ALA A 42 -5.14 -3.32 6.50
N TYR A 43 -5.84 -3.39 7.64
CA TYR A 43 -5.17 -3.32 8.94
C TYR A 43 -4.27 -4.53 9.18
N GLU A 44 -4.70 -5.71 8.76
CA GLU A 44 -3.85 -6.91 8.84
C GLU A 44 -2.58 -6.76 8.01
N MET A 45 -2.69 -6.18 6.82
CA MET A 45 -1.54 -5.92 5.95
C MET A 45 -0.51 -5.02 6.64
N MET A 46 -0.98 -3.97 7.31
CA MET A 46 -0.10 -3.07 8.05
C MET A 46 0.59 -3.79 9.21
N ASP A 47 -0.13 -4.66 9.90
CA ASP A 47 0.38 -5.39 11.05
C ASP A 47 1.37 -6.49 10.67
N GLU A 48 1.35 -6.95 9.44
CA GLU A 48 2.27 -7.98 8.94
C GLU A 48 3.67 -7.45 8.67
N LEU A 49 3.84 -6.14 8.54
CA LEU A 49 5.16 -5.58 8.27
C LEU A 49 6.10 -5.79 9.45
N ARG A 50 7.34 -6.15 9.16
CA ARG A 50 8.39 -6.24 10.19
C ARG A 50 8.65 -4.86 10.79
N THR A 51 8.52 -3.81 9.96
CA THR A 51 8.73 -2.42 10.35
C THR A 51 7.46 -1.74 10.83
N LYS A 52 6.45 -2.50 11.25
CA LYS A 52 5.17 -1.94 11.70
C LYS A 52 5.29 -0.92 12.82
N LYS A 53 6.39 -0.96 13.58
CA LYS A 53 6.67 0.02 14.63
C LYS A 53 6.79 1.44 14.08
N LEU A 54 7.16 1.59 12.81
CA LEU A 54 7.24 2.90 12.16
C LEU A 54 5.86 3.53 11.97
N LEU A 55 4.79 2.75 12.05
CA LEU A 55 3.42 3.25 11.97
C LEU A 55 2.89 3.73 13.31
N GLY A 56 3.52 3.31 14.42
CA GLY A 56 3.19 3.75 15.75
C GLY A 56 3.94 5.03 16.12
N PRO A 57 3.80 5.50 17.39
CA PRO A 57 4.57 6.64 17.86
C PRO A 57 6.06 6.31 17.78
N PHE A 58 6.83 7.21 17.18
CA PHE A 58 8.25 6.96 16.97
C PHE A 58 9.03 8.27 17.02
N ARG A 59 10.06 8.30 17.85
CA ARG A 59 10.96 9.46 18.03
C ARG A 59 10.21 10.77 18.27
N GLY A 60 9.19 10.74 19.13
CA GLY A 60 8.40 11.91 19.45
C GLY A 60 7.34 12.28 18.44
N SER A 61 7.27 11.58 17.32
CA SER A 61 6.21 11.78 16.32
C SER A 61 4.96 10.98 16.71
N PRO A 62 3.74 11.48 16.37
CA PRO A 62 2.52 10.72 16.64
C PRO A 62 2.43 9.48 15.78
N ALA A 63 1.54 8.57 16.17
CA ALA A 63 1.22 7.41 15.34
C ALA A 63 0.67 7.85 13.99
N VAL A 64 0.97 7.07 12.96
CA VAL A 64 0.43 7.32 11.61
C VAL A 64 -1.08 7.10 11.62
N ASP A 65 -1.80 7.91 10.84
CA ASP A 65 -3.24 7.75 10.65
C ASP A 65 -3.50 6.50 9.81
N LYS A 66 -3.65 5.38 10.49
CA LYS A 66 -3.86 4.07 9.84
C LYS A 66 -5.19 3.99 9.09
N GLU A 67 -6.19 4.76 9.52
CA GLU A 67 -7.46 4.80 8.81
C GLU A 67 -7.30 5.36 7.40
N MET A 68 -6.51 6.41 7.24
CA MET A 68 -6.21 6.96 5.92
C MET A 68 -5.50 5.94 5.04
N LEU A 69 -4.50 5.24 5.59
CA LEU A 69 -3.81 4.18 4.85
C LEU A 69 -4.74 3.05 4.47
N ALA A 70 -5.61 2.63 5.39
CA ALA A 70 -6.57 1.57 5.12
C ALA A 70 -7.54 1.95 4.01
N ARG A 71 -8.05 3.17 4.03
CA ARG A 71 -8.92 3.68 2.97
C ARG A 71 -8.22 3.70 1.62
N ALA A 72 -6.95 4.08 1.60
CA ALA A 72 -6.17 4.10 0.37
C ALA A 72 -5.98 2.69 -0.19
N LEU A 73 -5.66 1.72 0.68
CA LEU A 73 -5.51 0.33 0.26
C LEU A 73 -6.82 -0.26 -0.28
N VAL A 74 -7.92 -0.03 0.42
CA VAL A 74 -9.23 -0.48 -0.05
C VAL A 74 -9.58 0.17 -1.38
N GLY A 75 -9.32 1.48 -1.52
CA GLY A 75 -9.56 2.21 -2.77
C GLY A 75 -8.74 1.65 -3.92
N LEU A 76 -7.45 1.35 -3.70
CA LEU A 76 -6.61 0.74 -4.73
C LEU A 76 -7.14 -0.63 -5.14
N SER A 77 -7.60 -1.42 -4.16
CA SER A 77 -8.16 -2.74 -4.47
C SER A 77 -9.42 -2.64 -5.31
N GLU A 78 -10.27 -1.65 -5.04
CA GLU A 78 -11.47 -1.41 -5.84
C GLU A 78 -11.12 -0.98 -7.26
N LEU A 79 -10.15 -0.08 -7.42
CA LEU A 79 -9.73 0.39 -8.73
C LEU A 79 -9.19 -0.74 -9.59
N ILE A 80 -8.26 -1.53 -9.05
CA ILE A 80 -7.63 -2.60 -9.81
C ILE A 80 -8.64 -3.72 -10.14
N ASN A 81 -9.62 -3.94 -9.27
CA ASN A 81 -10.64 -4.95 -9.45
C ASN A 81 -11.73 -4.50 -10.43
N THR A 82 -12.02 -3.20 -10.49
CA THR A 82 -13.12 -2.65 -11.29
C THR A 82 -12.71 -2.35 -12.72
N TYR A 83 -11.53 -1.76 -12.91
CA TYR A 83 -11.11 -1.25 -14.22
C TYR A 83 -10.18 -2.24 -14.92
N GLU A 84 -10.74 -2.91 -15.92
CA GLU A 84 -10.01 -3.91 -16.70
C GLU A 84 -8.79 -3.33 -17.41
N GLU A 85 -8.85 -2.07 -17.80
CA GLU A 85 -7.77 -1.39 -18.53
C GLU A 85 -6.57 -1.02 -17.66
N ILE A 86 -6.68 -1.07 -16.34
CA ILE A 86 -5.55 -0.77 -15.45
C ILE A 86 -4.74 -2.04 -15.23
N ALA A 87 -3.46 -2.00 -15.59
CA ALA A 87 -2.53 -3.09 -15.34
C ALA A 87 -1.86 -2.97 -13.98
N GLU A 88 -1.49 -1.75 -13.59
CA GLU A 88 -0.72 -1.51 -12.37
C GLU A 88 -0.95 -0.09 -11.86
N ILE A 89 -0.96 0.06 -10.55
CA ILE A 89 -0.91 1.36 -9.86
C ILE A 89 0.23 1.31 -8.86
N ASP A 90 1.09 2.32 -8.87
CA ASP A 90 2.22 2.42 -7.95
C ASP A 90 2.20 3.80 -7.31
N ILE A 91 2.01 3.85 -5.99
CA ILE A 91 2.06 5.08 -5.20
C ILE A 91 3.32 5.00 -4.35
N ASN A 92 4.34 5.73 -4.76
CA ASN A 92 5.68 5.59 -4.19
C ASN A 92 6.49 6.87 -4.42
N PRO A 93 6.97 7.53 -3.35
CA PRO A 93 6.78 7.13 -1.96
C PRO A 93 5.52 7.72 -1.32
N ILE A 94 5.11 7.09 -0.21
CA ILE A 94 4.20 7.70 0.76
C ILE A 94 5.07 8.25 1.88
N ILE A 95 4.98 9.54 2.13
CA ILE A 95 5.72 10.21 3.21
C ILE A 95 4.75 10.56 4.32
N ILE A 96 5.18 10.39 5.56
CA ILE A 96 4.36 10.72 6.71
C ILE A 96 4.68 12.15 7.15
N ASN A 97 3.69 13.02 7.05
CA ASN A 97 3.78 14.41 7.49
C ASN A 97 2.97 14.55 8.77
N GLY A 98 3.67 14.59 9.92
CA GLY A 98 3.02 14.48 11.22
C GLY A 98 2.45 13.08 11.38
N ASP A 99 1.13 12.95 11.39
CA ASP A 99 0.45 11.66 11.38
C ASP A 99 -0.17 11.31 10.02
N LYS A 100 -0.11 12.24 9.05
CA LYS A 100 -0.82 12.12 7.78
C LYS A 100 0.05 11.49 6.71
N PRO A 101 -0.38 10.37 6.12
CA PRO A 101 0.28 9.84 4.93
C PRO A 101 -0.01 10.73 3.72
N VAL A 102 1.05 11.06 2.99
CA VAL A 102 0.97 11.91 1.81
C VAL A 102 1.63 11.20 0.63
N ALA A 103 0.87 10.99 -0.43
CA ALA A 103 1.42 10.44 -1.67
C ALA A 103 2.24 11.52 -2.37
N VAL A 104 3.50 11.22 -2.62
CA VAL A 104 4.40 12.15 -3.31
C VAL A 104 4.35 11.96 -4.81
N ASP A 105 4.21 10.71 -5.25
CA ASP A 105 4.15 10.38 -6.66
C ASP A 105 3.24 9.17 -6.88
N ALA A 106 2.64 9.10 -8.06
CA ALA A 106 1.76 8.02 -8.43
C ALA A 106 1.92 7.71 -9.92
N LEU A 107 1.97 6.42 -10.25
CA LEU A 107 2.07 5.96 -11.62
C LEU A 107 0.94 4.96 -11.88
N VAL A 108 0.24 5.16 -12.98
CA VAL A 108 -0.78 4.21 -13.44
C VAL A 108 -0.36 3.68 -14.80
N ILE A 109 -0.28 2.36 -14.91
CA ILE A 109 0.06 1.69 -16.17
C ILE A 109 -1.19 1.01 -16.70
N LEU A 110 -1.54 1.33 -17.95
CA LEU A 110 -2.69 0.74 -18.61
C LEU A 110 -2.27 -0.47 -19.42
N LYS A 111 -3.19 -1.40 -19.59
CA LYS A 111 -2.98 -2.53 -20.49
C LYS A 111 -2.87 -2.05 -21.93
N GLN A 112 -2.03 -2.71 -22.66
CA GLN A 112 -1.84 -2.44 -24.10
C GLN A 112 -2.65 -3.37 -24.97
#